data_a2d2b41627dc281496d43779c7c4ffaf
#
_entry.id   a2d2b41627dc281496d43779c7c4ffaf
#
_cell.length_a   1.000
_cell.length_b   1.000
_cell.length_c   1.000
_cell.angle_alpha   90.00
_cell.angle_beta   90.00
_cell.angle_gamma   90.00
#
_symmetry.space_group_name_H-M   'P 1'
#
loop_
_entity.id
_entity.type
_entity.pdbx_description
1 polymer ?
#
loop_
_entity_poly.entity_id
_entity_poly.type
_entity_poly.pdbx_seq_one_letter_code
_entity_poly.pdbx_strand_id
1 'polypeptide(L)'
;MVDDDTKYFINPTGRFVIGGPHGDSGLTGRKIIVDTYGGSGRHGGGAFSGKDCTKVDRSAAYAARYVAKNIVAAGLADKCEIQLSLSLIHI
;
A
#
# COMPACT_ATOMS: atom_id res chain seq x y z
N MET A 1 -5.53 -10.77 -15.95
CA MET A 1 -6.03 -10.84 -17.34
C MET A 1 -7.55 -10.67 -17.29
N VAL A 2 -8.13 -9.93 -18.19
CA VAL A 2 -9.58 -9.71 -18.27
C VAL A 2 -10.19 -10.81 -19.15
N ASP A 3 -11.25 -11.45 -18.69
CA ASP A 3 -11.97 -12.51 -19.39
C ASP A 3 -13.48 -12.32 -19.20
N ASP A 4 -14.27 -13.29 -19.69
CA ASP A 4 -15.75 -13.24 -19.63
C ASP A 4 -16.29 -13.34 -18.20
N ASP A 5 -15.49 -13.88 -17.25
CA ASP A 5 -15.87 -14.01 -15.85
C ASP A 5 -15.47 -12.78 -15.02
N THR A 6 -14.76 -11.84 -15.62
CA THR A 6 -14.33 -10.62 -14.93
C THR A 6 -15.54 -9.75 -14.58
N LYS A 7 -15.65 -9.39 -13.30
CA LYS A 7 -16.71 -8.49 -12.81
C LYS A 7 -16.29 -7.03 -12.97
N TYR A 8 -17.21 -6.24 -13.49
CA TYR A 8 -17.01 -4.79 -13.67
C TYR A 8 -17.93 -4.01 -12.74
N PHE A 9 -17.34 -3.08 -11.99
CA PHE A 9 -18.08 -2.16 -11.14
C PHE A 9 -17.81 -0.73 -11.63
N ILE A 10 -18.78 -0.18 -12.37
CA ILE A 10 -18.68 1.18 -12.93
C ILE A 10 -19.74 2.04 -12.28
N ASN A 11 -19.31 3.01 -11.46
CA ASN A 11 -20.19 3.86 -10.66
C ASN A 11 -21.28 3.07 -9.92
N PRO A 12 -20.90 2.01 -9.14
CA PRO A 12 -21.86 1.07 -8.56
C PRO A 12 -22.76 1.70 -7.51
N THR A 13 -22.38 2.85 -6.95
CA THR A 13 -23.15 3.59 -5.94
C THR A 13 -24.12 4.61 -6.56
N GLY A 14 -24.13 4.75 -7.90
CA GLY A 14 -25.04 5.62 -8.61
C GLY A 14 -24.36 6.57 -9.57
N ARG A 15 -25.07 7.65 -9.91
CA ARG A 15 -24.62 8.61 -10.92
C ARG A 15 -23.58 9.57 -10.35
N PHE A 16 -22.45 9.70 -11.02
CA PHE A 16 -21.39 10.66 -10.72
C PHE A 16 -21.55 11.89 -11.63
N VAL A 17 -21.79 13.06 -11.04
CA VAL A 17 -22.09 14.29 -11.79
C VAL A 17 -21.09 15.42 -11.47
N ILE A 18 -20.77 15.60 -10.17
CA ILE A 18 -19.90 16.69 -9.71
C ILE A 18 -18.51 16.10 -9.44
N GLY A 19 -17.49 16.61 -10.14
CA GLY A 19 -16.10 16.24 -9.94
C GLY A 19 -15.30 17.34 -9.23
N GLY A 20 -14.02 17.01 -8.97
CA GLY A 20 -13.08 17.94 -8.35
C GLY A 20 -13.33 18.18 -6.86
N PRO A 21 -12.66 19.21 -6.28
CA PRO A 21 -12.70 19.46 -4.83
C PRO A 21 -14.10 19.75 -4.27
N HIS A 22 -15.00 20.25 -5.11
CA HIS A 22 -16.38 20.50 -4.71
C HIS A 22 -17.16 19.20 -4.50
N GLY A 23 -16.88 18.19 -5.31
CA GLY A 23 -17.54 16.87 -5.18
C GLY A 23 -16.93 16.04 -4.08
N ASP A 24 -15.61 15.97 -4.03
CA ASP A 24 -14.87 15.20 -3.04
C ASP A 24 -13.44 15.74 -2.90
N SER A 25 -13.06 16.04 -1.67
CA SER A 25 -11.69 16.46 -1.33
C SER A 25 -10.99 15.38 -0.54
N GLY A 26 -9.68 15.22 -0.77
CA GLY A 26 -8.87 14.23 -0.09
C GLY A 26 -7.71 14.85 0.67
N LEU A 27 -7.12 14.05 1.53
CA LEU A 27 -5.92 14.39 2.29
C LEU A 27 -4.84 13.33 2.05
N THR A 28 -3.58 13.74 2.07
CA THR A 28 -2.44 12.83 1.98
C THR A 28 -2.43 11.84 3.15
N GLY A 29 -2.15 10.58 2.87
CA GLY A 29 -2.07 9.53 3.90
C GLY A 29 -3.41 8.97 4.36
N ARG A 30 -4.50 9.28 3.66
CA ARG A 30 -5.84 8.77 3.98
C ARG A 30 -6.29 7.62 3.07
N LYS A 31 -5.44 7.21 2.16
CA LYS A 31 -5.66 6.07 1.25
C LYS A 31 -4.42 5.18 1.18
N ILE A 32 -3.85 4.83 2.33
CA ILE A 32 -2.57 4.12 2.44
C ILE A 32 -2.55 2.75 1.76
N ILE A 33 -3.66 2.06 1.72
CA ILE A 33 -3.78 0.76 1.05
C ILE A 33 -3.78 0.92 -0.47
N VAL A 34 -4.46 1.92 -0.99
CA VAL A 34 -4.43 2.26 -2.41
C VAL A 34 -3.02 2.69 -2.83
N ASP A 35 -2.36 3.49 -2.00
CA ASP A 35 -1.00 4.00 -2.26
C ASP A 35 0.06 2.89 -2.24
N THR A 36 -0.23 1.76 -1.61
CA THR A 36 0.66 0.61 -1.45
C THR A 36 0.08 -0.64 -2.09
N TYR A 37 0.46 -0.88 -3.35
CA TYR A 37 0.07 -2.07 -4.13
C TYR A 37 -1.43 -2.30 -4.31
N GLY A 38 -2.26 -1.27 -4.08
CA GLY A 38 -3.70 -1.36 -4.31
C GLY A 38 -4.43 -2.41 -3.46
N GLY A 39 -3.83 -2.83 -2.34
CA GLY A 39 -4.39 -3.85 -1.47
C GLY A 39 -3.97 -5.29 -1.79
N SER A 40 -3.13 -5.52 -2.82
CA SER A 40 -2.64 -6.88 -3.11
C SER A 40 -1.58 -7.34 -2.12
N GLY A 41 -0.85 -6.42 -1.49
CA GLY A 41 0.07 -6.71 -0.39
C GLY A 41 -0.59 -6.44 0.96
N ARG A 42 -0.17 -7.16 1.99
CA ARG A 42 -0.61 -6.89 3.36
C ARG A 42 0.00 -5.59 3.88
N HIS A 43 -0.73 -4.91 4.74
CA HIS A 43 -0.32 -3.62 5.30
C HIS A 43 -0.61 -3.57 6.80
N GLY A 44 0.36 -3.14 7.58
CA GLY A 44 0.23 -3.01 9.04
C GLY A 44 -0.37 -1.68 9.50
N GLY A 45 -0.62 -0.76 8.59
CA GLY A 45 -1.02 0.61 8.88
C GLY A 45 0.14 1.59 8.79
N GLY A 46 -0.14 2.87 8.96
CA GLY A 46 0.86 3.93 8.94
C GLY A 46 1.08 4.57 7.56
N ALA A 47 0.91 5.89 7.51
CA ALA A 47 1.25 6.70 6.34
C ALA A 47 2.73 7.05 6.35
N PHE A 48 3.30 7.35 5.18
CA PHE A 48 4.72 7.70 5.05
C PHE A 48 4.96 9.22 5.05
N SER A 49 4.01 9.99 4.54
CA SER A 49 4.14 11.43 4.39
C SER A 49 4.43 12.12 5.72
N GLY A 50 5.39 13.06 5.71
CA GLY A 50 5.78 13.81 6.88
C GLY A 50 6.66 13.07 7.89
N LYS A 51 7.05 11.83 7.61
CA LYS A 51 7.91 11.03 8.49
C LYS A 51 9.34 10.98 7.97
N ASP A 52 10.29 11.12 8.87
CA ASP A 52 11.72 10.96 8.59
C ASP A 52 12.19 9.51 8.85
N CYS A 53 13.49 9.27 8.71
CA CYS A 53 14.06 7.92 8.88
C CYS A 53 14.00 7.38 10.32
N THR A 54 13.67 8.20 11.31
CA THR A 54 13.51 7.75 12.70
C THR A 54 12.13 7.11 12.93
N LYS A 55 11.20 7.25 12.00
CA LYS A 55 9.84 6.71 12.12
C LYS A 55 9.77 5.31 11.54
N VAL A 56 9.49 4.34 12.39
CA VAL A 56 9.51 2.92 12.06
C VAL A 56 8.51 2.54 10.95
N ASP A 57 7.33 3.12 10.92
CA ASP A 57 6.34 2.85 9.88
C ASP A 57 6.90 3.05 8.48
N ARG A 58 7.73 4.07 8.31
CA ARG A 58 8.36 4.40 7.03
C ARG A 58 9.66 3.63 6.82
N SER A 59 10.56 3.65 7.78
CA SER A 59 11.89 3.03 7.67
C SER A 59 11.80 1.51 7.52
N ALA A 60 10.96 0.86 8.32
CA ALA A 60 10.78 -0.59 8.26
C ALA A 60 10.11 -1.02 6.95
N ALA A 61 9.12 -0.26 6.47
CA ALA A 61 8.48 -0.55 5.19
C ALA A 61 9.47 -0.45 4.02
N TYR A 62 10.33 0.54 4.02
CA TYR A 62 11.34 0.71 2.97
C TYR A 62 12.41 -0.38 3.04
N ALA A 63 12.85 -0.76 4.24
CA ALA A 63 13.80 -1.84 4.42
C ALA A 63 13.21 -3.19 3.98
N ALA A 64 11.97 -3.47 4.34
CA ALA A 64 11.27 -4.68 3.92
C ALA A 64 11.14 -4.76 2.40
N ARG A 65 10.78 -3.64 1.75
CA ARG A 65 10.72 -3.59 0.29
C ARG A 65 12.09 -3.83 -0.35
N TYR A 66 13.13 -3.24 0.19
CA TYR A 66 14.49 -3.44 -0.31
C TYR A 66 14.87 -4.93 -0.30
N VAL A 67 14.63 -5.60 0.82
CA VAL A 67 14.91 -7.04 0.95
C VAL A 67 14.05 -7.87 0.00
N ALA A 68 12.74 -7.64 -0.04
CA ALA A 68 11.83 -8.38 -0.90
C ALA A 68 12.18 -8.21 -2.38
N LYS A 69 12.51 -6.99 -2.81
CA LYS A 69 12.90 -6.71 -4.18
C LYS A 69 14.20 -7.41 -4.58
N ASN A 70 15.16 -7.47 -3.68
CA ASN A 70 16.42 -8.19 -3.92
C ASN A 70 16.21 -9.71 -4.02
N ILE A 71 15.33 -10.29 -3.21
CA ILE A 71 14.98 -11.72 -3.26
C ILE A 71 14.39 -12.06 -4.64
N VAL A 72 13.45 -11.27 -5.11
CA VAL A 72 12.82 -11.48 -6.43
C VAL A 72 13.85 -11.26 -7.55
N ALA A 73 14.65 -10.20 -7.48
CA ALA A 73 15.67 -9.91 -8.50
C ALA A 73 16.77 -11.00 -8.58
N ALA A 74 17.07 -11.66 -7.47
CA ALA A 74 18.02 -12.77 -7.43
C ALA A 74 17.44 -14.09 -7.99
N GLY A 75 16.17 -14.13 -8.36
CA GLY A 75 15.50 -15.31 -8.88
C GLY A 75 15.15 -16.36 -7.82
N LEU A 76 15.19 -16.00 -6.54
CA LEU A 76 14.87 -16.90 -5.44
C LEU A 76 13.36 -17.10 -5.24
N ALA A 77 12.55 -16.16 -5.70
CA ALA A 77 11.09 -16.22 -5.64
C ALA A 77 10.50 -15.35 -6.76
N ASP A 78 9.31 -15.70 -7.22
CA ASP A 78 8.55 -14.88 -8.19
C ASP A 78 7.83 -13.72 -7.52
N LYS A 79 7.40 -13.94 -6.26
CA LYS A 79 6.77 -12.94 -5.40
C LYS A 79 7.34 -13.06 -4.00
N CYS A 80 7.44 -11.95 -3.29
CA CYS A 80 7.94 -11.93 -1.92
C CYS A 80 7.18 -10.89 -1.10
N GLU A 81 6.75 -11.29 0.08
CA GLU A 81 6.15 -10.42 1.07
C GLU A 81 6.91 -10.59 2.39
N ILE A 82 7.26 -9.48 3.04
CA ILE A 82 8.03 -9.48 4.28
C ILE A 82 7.25 -8.72 5.33
N GLN A 83 7.16 -9.29 6.51
CA GLN A 83 6.62 -8.64 7.70
C GLN A 83 7.73 -8.38 8.70
N LEU A 84 7.82 -7.13 9.17
CA LEU A 84 8.70 -6.75 10.26
C LEU A 84 7.86 -6.47 11.52
N SER A 85 8.25 -7.08 12.62
CA SER A 85 7.67 -6.84 13.93
C SER A 85 8.76 -6.32 14.86
N LEU A 86 8.51 -5.17 15.48
CA LEU A 86 9.46 -4.49 16.33
C LEU A 86 8.94 -4.42 17.75
N SER A 87 9.80 -4.72 18.72
CA SER A 87 9.50 -4.60 20.14
C SER A 87 10.50 -3.68 20.81
N LEU A 88 10.00 -2.75 21.61
CA LEU A 88 10.82 -1.87 22.45
C LEU A 88 10.91 -2.37 23.90
N ILE A 89 10.24 -3.45 24.23
CA ILE A 89 10.11 -3.96 25.60
C ILE A 89 11.19 -4.98 25.95
N HIS A 90 11.79 -5.63 24.95
CA HIS A 90 12.74 -6.73 25.12
C HIS A 90 14.18 -6.34 24.77
N ILE A 91 14.58 -5.14 25.09
CA ILE A 91 15.95 -4.66 24.91
C ILE A 91 16.83 -5.10 26.10
#